data_52327df7fbc03f004fe7ab30f260a110
#
_entry.id   52327df7fbc03f004fe7ab30f260a110
#
_cell.length_a   1.000
_cell.length_b   1.000
_cell.length_c   1.000
_cell.angle_alpha   90.00
_cell.angle_beta   90.00
_cell.angle_gamma   90.00
#
_symmetry.space_group_name_H-M   'P 1'
#
loop_
_entity.id
_entity.type
_entity.pdbx_description
1 polymer ?
#
loop_
_entity_poly.entity_id
_entity_poly.type
_entity_poly.pdbx_seq_one_letter_code
_entity_poly.pdbx_strand_id
1 'polypeptide(L)'
;RVNEENGELEADIAHHWQQLTPTHWRFFLRPGIHFHHGRELEMADVIASLQRSNALPLYSHIERIESPTAWTLDIHLRQPDRWLPWLLGQVPAMVLPQEWQTMNHFSSMPVGTGPYAVVRNNQNQLKIHAFEDYFGYRALIDEVNVWVLPEISEEPNGGLTLQGNTESEKAVESRLEEGCYYLLFDSRSPLGANDAVRRWLSYLFQPANLLYHAGEHYQGNWFPAYGLLPRWHHASNHACEKPAGLETVTLTYYRDHVEHRVIGGIMRDLLAAHQVKLEIQELEYDAWHRGEVVSDIWLNSVNFTLPIEFSLFAYLYEVPLIQRCIPIDWQADACRWRAGEFNPATWSQRLLAGQHIVPLIHHWLMIQGQRSMRGVRMNTLGWFDFKSAWFAPPEP
;
A
#
# COMPACT_ATOMS: atom_id res chain seq x y z
N ARG A 1 -1.95 16.35 -5.41
CA ARG A 1 -2.17 14.91 -5.32
C ARG A 1 -1.43 14.18 -6.44
N VAL A 2 -1.29 12.89 -6.33
CA VAL A 2 -0.75 12.03 -7.38
C VAL A 2 -1.92 11.46 -8.18
N ASN A 3 -1.84 11.51 -9.50
CA ASN A 3 -2.76 10.80 -10.39
C ASN A 3 -2.43 9.30 -10.34
N GLU A 4 -3.39 8.50 -9.95
CA GLU A 4 -3.18 7.07 -9.69
C GLU A 4 -3.06 6.22 -10.96
N GLU A 5 -3.45 6.75 -12.13
CA GLU A 5 -3.37 6.05 -13.41
C GLU A 5 -1.99 6.18 -14.06
N ASN A 6 -1.35 7.35 -13.93
CA ASN A 6 -0.09 7.65 -14.63
C ASN A 6 1.05 8.09 -13.71
N GLY A 7 0.77 8.31 -12.42
CA GLY A 7 1.77 8.77 -11.43
C GLY A 7 2.17 10.23 -11.53
N GLU A 8 1.50 11.02 -12.36
CA GLU A 8 1.78 12.46 -12.49
C GLU A 8 1.20 13.25 -11.32
N LEU A 9 1.83 14.39 -11.05
CA LEU A 9 1.37 15.31 -10.04
C LEU A 9 0.24 16.20 -10.58
N GLU A 10 -0.87 16.23 -9.87
CA GLU A 10 -2.01 17.10 -10.16
C GLU A 10 -2.20 18.17 -9.09
N ALA A 11 -2.73 19.30 -9.50
CA ALA A 11 -3.16 20.36 -8.58
C ALA A 11 -4.27 19.86 -7.65
N ASP A 12 -4.12 20.16 -6.36
CA ASP A 12 -5.09 19.85 -5.32
C ASP A 12 -5.16 21.03 -4.34
N ILE A 13 -4.94 20.87 -3.04
CA ILE A 13 -4.79 21.97 -2.07
C ILE A 13 -3.71 22.94 -2.56
N ALA A 14 -2.54 22.45 -2.97
CA ALA A 14 -1.57 23.24 -3.72
C ALA A 14 -1.92 23.20 -5.22
N HIS A 15 -2.08 24.40 -5.81
CA HIS A 15 -2.38 24.51 -7.24
C HIS A 15 -1.13 24.68 -8.11
N HIS A 16 -0.01 25.02 -7.50
CA HIS A 16 1.29 25.16 -8.16
C HIS A 16 2.42 24.95 -7.16
N TRP A 17 3.57 24.48 -7.64
CA TRP A 17 4.80 24.33 -6.86
C TRP A 17 6.02 24.48 -7.74
N GLN A 18 7.14 24.83 -7.11
CA GLN A 18 8.43 24.97 -7.78
C GLN A 18 9.57 24.65 -6.84
N GLN A 19 10.62 24.06 -7.38
CA GLN A 19 11.89 23.87 -6.68
C GLN A 19 12.75 25.11 -6.87
N LEU A 20 12.95 25.87 -5.79
CA LEU A 20 13.77 27.09 -5.83
C LEU A 20 15.26 26.77 -5.80
N THR A 21 15.64 25.76 -5.00
CA THR A 21 16.98 25.16 -4.94
C THR A 21 16.83 23.65 -4.71
N PRO A 22 17.88 22.84 -4.83
CA PRO A 22 17.80 21.40 -4.56
C PRO A 22 17.21 21.04 -3.18
N THR A 23 17.32 21.95 -2.19
CA THR A 23 16.84 21.78 -0.83
C THR A 23 15.72 22.74 -0.44
N HIS A 24 15.13 23.47 -1.36
CA HIS A 24 14.09 24.44 -1.09
C HIS A 24 12.95 24.34 -2.12
N TRP A 25 11.77 24.00 -1.64
CA TRP A 25 10.53 23.93 -2.40
C TRP A 25 9.55 24.97 -1.96
N ARG A 26 8.80 25.55 -2.90
CA ARG A 26 7.71 26.48 -2.68
C ARG A 26 6.42 25.93 -3.27
N PHE A 27 5.35 25.99 -2.46
CA PHE A 27 3.99 25.57 -2.83
C PHE A 27 3.04 26.74 -2.70
N PHE A 28 2.13 26.88 -3.67
CA PHE A 28 1.08 27.89 -3.68
C PHE A 28 -0.26 27.22 -3.45
N LEU A 29 -0.92 27.59 -2.35
CA LEU A 29 -2.16 26.96 -1.89
C LEU A 29 -3.39 27.70 -2.42
N ARG A 30 -4.50 26.97 -2.59
CA ARG A 30 -5.80 27.55 -2.94
C ARG A 30 -6.43 28.17 -1.71
N PRO A 31 -6.97 29.39 -1.81
CA PRO A 31 -7.88 29.95 -0.79
C PRO A 31 -9.27 29.31 -0.90
N GLY A 32 -10.09 29.46 0.15
CA GLY A 32 -11.50 29.09 0.13
C GLY A 32 -11.77 27.59 0.15
N ILE A 33 -10.81 26.76 0.56
CA ILE A 33 -11.03 25.33 0.78
C ILE A 33 -11.69 25.14 2.15
N HIS A 34 -12.74 24.31 2.22
CA HIS A 34 -13.44 24.00 3.46
C HIS A 34 -13.22 22.53 3.87
N PHE A 35 -13.11 22.34 5.17
CA PHE A 35 -13.23 21.01 5.78
C PHE A 35 -14.69 20.56 5.82
N HIS A 36 -14.93 19.24 5.92
CA HIS A 36 -16.27 18.65 5.98
C HIS A 36 -17.17 19.22 7.10
N HIS A 37 -16.59 19.79 8.15
CA HIS A 37 -17.35 20.43 9.24
C HIS A 37 -17.61 21.93 9.00
N GLY A 38 -17.29 22.47 7.82
CA GLY A 38 -17.60 23.82 7.38
C GLY A 38 -16.55 24.89 7.69
N ARG A 39 -15.48 24.58 8.46
CA ARG A 39 -14.39 25.53 8.70
C ARG A 39 -13.48 25.63 7.47
N GLU A 40 -13.08 26.84 7.10
CA GLU A 40 -12.10 27.08 6.05
C GLU A 40 -10.71 26.55 6.47
N LEU A 41 -9.98 25.99 5.51
CA LEU A 41 -8.61 25.53 5.69
C LEU A 41 -7.69 26.74 5.84
N GLU A 42 -6.85 26.71 6.85
CA GLU A 42 -5.83 27.71 7.12
C GLU A 42 -4.42 27.16 6.91
N MET A 43 -3.44 28.05 6.66
CA MET A 43 -2.05 27.66 6.52
C MET A 43 -1.52 26.89 7.76
N ALA A 44 -2.03 27.23 8.93
CA ALA A 44 -1.66 26.57 10.18
C ALA A 44 -2.07 25.08 10.20
N ASP A 45 -3.18 24.70 9.55
CA ASP A 45 -3.59 23.29 9.41
C ASP A 45 -2.59 22.51 8.56
N VAL A 46 -2.12 23.14 7.47
CA VAL A 46 -1.12 22.53 6.56
C VAL A 46 0.19 22.34 7.28
N ILE A 47 0.70 23.38 7.96
CA ILE A 47 1.97 23.32 8.71
C ILE A 47 1.90 22.25 9.81
N ALA A 48 0.83 22.22 10.61
CA ALA A 48 0.66 21.24 11.68
C ALA A 48 0.62 19.80 11.13
N SER A 49 -0.06 19.59 10.00
CA SER A 49 -0.12 18.28 9.35
C SER A 49 1.24 17.81 8.85
N LEU A 50 2.02 18.66 8.21
CA LEU A 50 3.36 18.33 7.74
C LEU A 50 4.35 18.14 8.90
N GLN A 51 4.23 18.91 9.99
CA GLN A 51 5.03 18.70 11.21
C GLN A 51 4.77 17.33 11.84
N ARG A 52 3.51 16.86 11.82
CA ARG A 52 3.15 15.50 12.25
C ARG A 52 3.86 14.45 11.39
N SER A 53 3.88 14.61 10.06
CA SER A 53 4.51 13.68 9.13
C SER A 53 6.03 13.62 9.30
N ASN A 54 6.68 14.69 9.75
CA ASN A 54 8.13 14.78 9.93
C ASN A 54 8.69 13.74 10.94
N ALA A 55 7.86 13.14 11.77
CA ALA A 55 8.24 12.01 12.62
C ALA A 55 8.51 10.70 11.85
N LEU A 56 8.06 10.60 10.60
CA LEU A 56 8.22 9.41 9.76
C LEU A 56 9.54 9.43 8.98
N PRO A 57 10.16 8.26 8.72
CA PRO A 57 11.48 8.17 8.09
C PRO A 57 11.59 8.91 6.75
N LEU A 58 10.56 8.80 5.90
CA LEU A 58 10.56 9.46 4.58
C LEU A 58 10.52 10.99 4.66
N TYR A 59 9.94 11.57 5.72
CA TYR A 59 9.77 13.01 5.90
C TYR A 59 10.81 13.63 6.84
N SER A 60 11.60 12.82 7.56
CA SER A 60 12.53 13.25 8.62
C SER A 60 13.62 14.22 8.15
N HIS A 61 13.85 14.36 6.84
CA HIS A 61 14.80 15.30 6.24
C HIS A 61 14.22 16.71 6.04
N ILE A 62 12.92 16.92 6.30
CA ILE A 62 12.33 18.26 6.33
C ILE A 62 12.93 19.00 7.53
N GLU A 63 13.61 20.11 7.25
CA GLU A 63 14.29 20.91 8.27
C GLU A 63 13.38 21.99 8.84
N ARG A 64 12.71 22.73 7.95
CA ARG A 64 11.91 23.90 8.30
C ARG A 64 10.76 24.09 7.32
N ILE A 65 9.62 24.50 7.86
CA ILE A 65 8.41 24.84 7.11
C ILE A 65 8.03 26.27 7.47
N GLU A 66 7.86 27.12 6.47
CA GLU A 66 7.57 28.54 6.62
C GLU A 66 6.41 28.96 5.73
N SER A 67 5.73 30.04 6.11
CA SER A 67 4.65 30.65 5.34
C SER A 67 5.00 32.12 5.08
N PRO A 68 5.68 32.42 3.96
CA PRO A 68 6.01 33.80 3.59
C PRO A 68 4.79 34.68 3.36
N THR A 69 3.67 34.11 2.92
CA THR A 69 2.37 34.75 2.75
C THR A 69 1.26 33.84 3.22
N ALA A 70 0.02 34.32 3.33
CA ALA A 70 -1.13 33.52 3.76
C ALA A 70 -1.34 32.23 2.94
N TRP A 71 -0.92 32.21 1.66
CA TRP A 71 -1.17 31.10 0.74
C TRP A 71 0.12 30.57 0.08
N THR A 72 1.29 30.87 0.65
CA THR A 72 2.58 30.37 0.16
C THR A 72 3.25 29.57 1.25
N LEU A 73 3.66 28.36 0.94
CA LEU A 73 4.36 27.43 1.85
C LEU A 73 5.76 27.17 1.31
N ASP A 74 6.78 27.44 2.11
CA ASP A 74 8.17 27.11 1.84
C ASP A 74 8.61 25.94 2.70
N ILE A 75 9.21 24.92 2.07
CA ILE A 75 9.75 23.73 2.73
C ILE A 75 11.24 23.67 2.46
N HIS A 76 12.04 23.74 3.52
CA HIS A 76 13.48 23.60 3.49
C HIS A 76 13.89 22.21 3.95
N LEU A 77 14.83 21.60 3.24
CA LEU A 77 15.29 20.23 3.43
C LEU A 77 16.76 20.20 3.86
N ARG A 78 17.13 19.23 4.70
CA ARG A 78 18.53 18.99 5.08
C ARG A 78 19.37 18.41 3.95
N GLN A 79 18.73 17.80 2.95
CA GLN A 79 19.36 17.20 1.78
C GLN A 79 18.43 17.33 0.59
N PRO A 80 18.95 17.33 -0.66
CA PRO A 80 18.12 17.37 -1.86
C PRO A 80 17.10 16.24 -1.89
N ASP A 81 15.88 16.56 -2.29
CA ASP A 81 14.83 15.57 -2.54
C ASP A 81 13.95 16.00 -3.71
N ARG A 82 14.07 15.27 -4.82
CA ARG A 82 13.20 15.46 -6.00
C ARG A 82 11.79 14.91 -5.79
N TRP A 83 11.61 14.01 -4.82
CA TRP A 83 10.35 13.32 -4.59
C TRP A 83 9.43 14.01 -3.58
N LEU A 84 9.86 15.16 -3.02
CA LEU A 84 9.04 15.85 -2.03
C LEU A 84 7.59 16.10 -2.48
N PRO A 85 7.28 16.55 -3.72
CA PRO A 85 5.88 16.74 -4.14
C PRO A 85 5.06 15.43 -4.16
N TRP A 86 5.67 14.29 -4.49
CA TRP A 86 5.02 12.98 -4.41
C TRP A 86 4.81 12.53 -2.97
N LEU A 87 5.78 12.78 -2.07
CA LEU A 87 5.63 12.52 -0.64
C LEU A 87 4.45 13.31 -0.06
N LEU A 88 4.29 14.57 -0.44
CA LEU A 88 3.17 15.40 0.01
C LEU A 88 1.81 14.95 -0.55
N GLY A 89 1.80 14.12 -1.58
CA GLY A 89 0.60 13.48 -2.12
C GLY A 89 0.24 12.14 -1.43
N GLN A 90 1.03 11.68 -0.45
CA GLN A 90 0.77 10.41 0.25
C GLN A 90 -0.08 10.59 1.50
N VAL A 91 -0.70 9.49 1.96
CA VAL A 91 -1.57 9.47 3.15
C VAL A 91 -0.95 10.12 4.39
N PRO A 92 0.33 9.89 4.76
CA PRO A 92 0.90 10.52 5.93
C PRO A 92 0.92 12.05 5.90
N ALA A 93 0.96 12.65 4.71
CA ALA A 93 0.96 14.11 4.53
C ALA A 93 -0.44 14.72 4.36
N MET A 94 -1.52 13.93 4.51
CA MET A 94 -2.89 14.46 4.43
C MET A 94 -3.11 15.59 5.43
N VAL A 95 -3.74 16.67 4.95
CA VAL A 95 -4.04 17.83 5.77
C VAL A 95 -5.26 17.56 6.63
N LEU A 96 -5.09 17.71 7.95
CA LEU A 96 -6.13 17.58 8.97
C LEU A 96 -6.37 18.94 9.63
N PRO A 97 -7.59 19.19 10.17
CA PRO A 97 -7.82 20.37 11.01
C PRO A 97 -6.92 20.31 12.24
N GLN A 98 -6.36 21.46 12.68
CA GLN A 98 -5.43 21.50 13.82
C GLN A 98 -6.03 20.86 15.10
N GLU A 99 -7.33 21.05 15.28
CA GLU A 99 -8.10 20.55 16.40
C GLU A 99 -8.46 19.05 16.33
N TRP A 100 -8.00 18.32 15.32
CA TRP A 100 -8.41 16.92 15.09
C TRP A 100 -8.26 16.00 16.32
N GLN A 101 -7.24 16.24 17.16
CA GLN A 101 -7.01 15.45 18.39
C GLN A 101 -8.06 15.69 19.47
N THR A 102 -8.70 16.86 19.46
CA THR A 102 -9.75 17.22 20.42
C THR A 102 -11.16 16.96 19.89
N MET A 103 -11.27 16.57 18.63
CA MET A 103 -12.55 16.24 18.02
C MET A 103 -13.03 14.86 18.51
N ASN A 104 -14.26 14.82 19.01
CA ASN A 104 -14.88 13.59 19.42
C ASN A 104 -15.04 12.64 18.23
N HIS A 105 -14.64 11.38 18.42
CA HIS A 105 -14.81 10.32 17.42
C HIS A 105 -14.06 10.54 16.10
N PHE A 106 -12.99 11.35 16.05
CA PHE A 106 -12.25 11.60 14.80
C PHE A 106 -11.77 10.33 14.11
N SER A 107 -11.34 9.30 14.86
CA SER A 107 -10.89 8.01 14.32
C SER A 107 -11.97 7.25 13.55
N SER A 108 -13.23 7.40 13.95
CA SER A 108 -14.38 6.76 13.27
C SER A 108 -15.08 7.71 12.31
N MET A 109 -15.01 9.02 12.56
CA MET A 109 -15.65 10.07 11.76
C MET A 109 -14.62 11.12 11.34
N PRO A 110 -13.66 10.76 10.45
CA PRO A 110 -12.60 11.67 10.06
C PRO A 110 -13.15 12.87 9.29
N VAL A 111 -12.53 14.01 9.55
CA VAL A 111 -12.83 15.29 8.88
C VAL A 111 -11.66 15.64 7.97
N GLY A 112 -11.93 15.80 6.69
CA GLY A 112 -10.97 16.19 5.66
C GLY A 112 -11.54 17.26 4.73
N THR A 113 -10.86 17.48 3.60
CA THR A 113 -11.26 18.43 2.53
C THR A 113 -11.65 17.71 1.24
N GLY A 114 -11.85 16.38 1.29
CA GLY A 114 -12.11 15.54 0.13
C GLY A 114 -13.54 15.66 -0.44
N PRO A 115 -13.83 14.98 -1.56
CA PRO A 115 -15.12 15.06 -2.25
C PRO A 115 -16.27 14.38 -1.52
N TYR A 116 -15.98 13.57 -0.50
CA TYR A 116 -16.97 12.88 0.33
C TYR A 116 -16.68 13.07 1.80
N ALA A 117 -17.74 13.29 2.58
CA ALA A 117 -17.70 13.34 4.04
C ALA A 117 -18.24 12.03 4.64
N VAL A 118 -17.61 11.54 5.72
CA VAL A 118 -18.11 10.39 6.45
C VAL A 118 -19.33 10.78 7.27
N VAL A 119 -20.42 10.04 7.10
CA VAL A 119 -21.68 10.21 7.85
C VAL A 119 -21.87 9.11 8.88
N ARG A 120 -21.37 7.92 8.58
CA ARG A 120 -21.42 6.77 9.48
C ARG A 120 -20.23 5.88 9.22
N ASN A 121 -19.60 5.41 10.28
CA ASN A 121 -18.52 4.41 10.21
C ASN A 121 -18.60 3.52 11.46
N ASN A 122 -18.83 2.23 11.24
CA ASN A 122 -18.80 1.20 12.27
C ASN A 122 -18.30 -0.13 11.67
N GLN A 123 -18.25 -1.19 12.44
CA GLN A 123 -17.70 -2.49 12.01
C GLN A 123 -18.35 -3.08 10.76
N ASN A 124 -19.60 -2.76 10.48
CA ASN A 124 -20.38 -3.39 9.40
C ASN A 124 -20.72 -2.42 8.26
N GLN A 125 -20.56 -1.10 8.47
CA GLN A 125 -21.00 -0.11 7.49
C GLN A 125 -20.13 1.15 7.52
N LEU A 126 -19.67 1.56 6.34
CA LEU A 126 -19.21 2.93 6.07
C LEU A 126 -20.24 3.61 5.16
N LYS A 127 -20.74 4.78 5.59
CA LYS A 127 -21.61 5.64 4.78
C LYS A 127 -20.92 6.97 4.58
N ILE A 128 -20.83 7.39 3.32
CA ILE A 128 -20.26 8.69 2.93
C ILE A 128 -21.23 9.44 2.04
N HIS A 129 -21.25 10.78 2.18
CA HIS A 129 -22.03 11.68 1.33
C HIS A 129 -21.13 12.61 0.55
N ALA A 130 -21.53 12.95 -0.67
CA ALA A 130 -20.86 13.96 -1.46
C ALA A 130 -20.82 15.29 -0.69
N PHE A 131 -19.65 15.92 -0.69
CA PHE A 131 -19.42 17.19 -0.01
C PHE A 131 -19.75 18.35 -0.95
N GLU A 132 -20.78 19.13 -0.62
CA GLU A 132 -21.29 20.19 -1.50
C GLU A 132 -20.29 21.34 -1.66
N ASP A 133 -19.54 21.67 -0.59
CA ASP A 133 -18.52 22.73 -0.58
C ASP A 133 -17.13 22.23 -1.02
N TYR A 134 -17.09 21.10 -1.72
CA TYR A 134 -15.83 20.61 -2.25
C TYR A 134 -15.26 21.57 -3.29
N PHE A 135 -14.00 21.98 -3.14
CA PHE A 135 -13.34 22.98 -3.99
C PHE A 135 -13.09 22.54 -5.45
N GLY A 136 -13.24 21.24 -5.75
CA GLY A 136 -13.16 20.69 -7.10
C GLY A 136 -14.53 20.39 -7.70
N TYR A 137 -14.57 19.53 -8.72
CA TYR A 137 -15.85 19.06 -9.27
C TYR A 137 -16.53 18.14 -8.25
N ARG A 138 -17.81 18.44 -7.99
CA ARG A 138 -18.65 17.63 -7.11
C ARG A 138 -18.76 16.21 -7.63
N ALA A 139 -18.76 15.23 -6.75
CA ALA A 139 -19.05 13.85 -7.08
C ALA A 139 -20.47 13.68 -7.63
N LEU A 140 -20.65 12.81 -8.62
CA LEU A 140 -21.94 12.59 -9.27
C LEU A 140 -22.87 11.68 -8.45
N ILE A 141 -22.29 10.83 -7.60
CA ILE A 141 -23.05 9.96 -6.68
C ILE A 141 -23.18 10.70 -5.35
N ASP A 142 -24.41 10.94 -4.90
CA ASP A 142 -24.69 11.69 -3.68
C ASP A 142 -24.31 10.92 -2.43
N GLU A 143 -24.51 9.60 -2.43
CA GLU A 143 -24.34 8.76 -1.27
C GLU A 143 -23.70 7.40 -1.67
N VAL A 144 -22.70 6.97 -0.90
CA VAL A 144 -22.11 5.64 -1.02
C VAL A 144 -22.25 4.91 0.32
N ASN A 145 -22.78 3.70 0.27
CA ASN A 145 -22.85 2.79 1.41
C ASN A 145 -21.95 1.58 1.14
N VAL A 146 -20.92 1.42 1.95
CA VAL A 146 -20.06 0.24 1.94
C VAL A 146 -20.47 -0.67 3.09
N TRP A 147 -20.86 -1.90 2.79
CA TRP A 147 -21.22 -2.91 3.77
C TRP A 147 -20.13 -3.96 3.85
N VAL A 148 -19.68 -4.27 5.06
CA VAL A 148 -18.78 -5.38 5.34
C VAL A 148 -19.63 -6.56 5.80
N LEU A 149 -19.77 -7.56 4.95
CA LEU A 149 -20.64 -8.69 5.16
C LEU A 149 -19.79 -9.98 5.11
N PRO A 150 -19.44 -10.56 6.27
CA PRO A 150 -18.49 -11.67 6.36
C PRO A 150 -18.94 -12.96 5.67
N GLU A 151 -20.26 -13.17 5.55
CA GLU A 151 -20.84 -14.41 5.01
C GLU A 151 -22.11 -14.08 4.22
N ILE A 152 -21.98 -13.72 2.94
CA ILE A 152 -23.13 -13.64 2.05
C ILE A 152 -23.05 -14.78 1.03
N SER A 153 -24.10 -15.61 1.00
CA SER A 153 -24.30 -16.65 0.00
C SER A 153 -24.92 -16.13 -1.31
N GLU A 154 -25.50 -14.93 -1.32
CA GLU A 154 -26.16 -14.30 -2.46
C GLU A 154 -25.67 -12.87 -2.64
N GLU A 155 -25.43 -12.47 -3.90
CA GLU A 155 -25.00 -11.11 -4.26
C GLU A 155 -26.12 -10.09 -3.91
N PRO A 156 -25.79 -9.00 -3.18
CA PRO A 156 -26.77 -7.96 -2.92
C PRO A 156 -27.13 -7.25 -4.25
N ASN A 157 -28.42 -7.05 -4.49
CA ASN A 157 -28.90 -6.28 -5.62
C ASN A 157 -28.45 -4.82 -5.51
N GLY A 158 -27.66 -4.35 -6.49
CA GLY A 158 -27.35 -2.93 -6.66
C GLY A 158 -26.05 -2.43 -6.05
N GLY A 159 -25.09 -3.30 -5.75
CA GLY A 159 -23.78 -2.92 -5.18
C GLY A 159 -22.59 -3.14 -6.11
N LEU A 160 -21.45 -2.51 -5.74
CA LEU A 160 -20.12 -2.91 -6.18
C LEU A 160 -19.65 -4.03 -5.26
N THR A 161 -19.18 -5.13 -5.83
CA THR A 161 -18.60 -6.22 -5.06
C THR A 161 -17.15 -6.39 -5.48
N LEU A 162 -16.22 -6.28 -4.53
CA LEU A 162 -14.83 -6.64 -4.74
C LEU A 162 -14.74 -8.17 -4.61
N GLN A 163 -14.37 -8.84 -5.70
CA GLN A 163 -14.19 -10.29 -5.71
C GLN A 163 -12.82 -10.65 -6.28
N GLY A 164 -12.22 -11.67 -5.71
CA GLY A 164 -11.00 -12.29 -6.21
C GLY A 164 -11.23 -13.37 -7.27
N ASN A 165 -12.40 -13.49 -7.91
CA ASN A 165 -12.70 -14.52 -8.90
C ASN A 165 -12.95 -13.94 -10.29
N THR A 166 -12.26 -14.49 -11.31
CA THR A 166 -12.24 -14.00 -12.70
C THR A 166 -13.40 -14.47 -13.59
N GLU A 167 -14.25 -15.37 -13.14
CA GLU A 167 -15.26 -16.03 -14.01
C GLU A 167 -16.57 -15.25 -14.21
N SER A 168 -16.66 -13.99 -13.78
CA SER A 168 -17.91 -13.27 -13.80
C SER A 168 -18.11 -12.46 -15.07
N GLU A 169 -19.20 -12.71 -15.80
CA GLU A 169 -19.69 -11.88 -16.92
C GLU A 169 -20.12 -10.45 -16.50
N LYS A 170 -20.12 -10.15 -15.20
CA LYS A 170 -20.52 -8.88 -14.61
C LYS A 170 -19.35 -7.98 -14.23
N ALA A 171 -18.09 -8.37 -14.54
CA ALA A 171 -16.93 -7.58 -14.21
C ALA A 171 -17.01 -6.18 -14.81
N VAL A 172 -16.90 -5.15 -13.98
CA VAL A 172 -16.86 -3.76 -14.40
C VAL A 172 -15.42 -3.36 -14.69
N GLU A 173 -14.48 -3.77 -13.84
CA GLU A 173 -13.05 -3.54 -13.98
C GLU A 173 -12.28 -4.73 -13.39
N SER A 174 -11.16 -5.07 -14.00
CA SER A 174 -10.24 -6.06 -13.47
C SER A 174 -8.80 -5.58 -13.64
N ARG A 175 -7.94 -5.82 -12.62
CA ARG A 175 -6.57 -5.35 -12.61
C ARG A 175 -5.65 -6.36 -11.92
N LEU A 176 -4.50 -6.63 -12.54
CA LEU A 176 -3.40 -7.30 -11.84
C LEU A 176 -2.74 -6.29 -10.89
N GLU A 177 -2.55 -6.66 -9.63
CA GLU A 177 -1.88 -5.81 -8.65
C GLU A 177 -0.46 -5.47 -9.10
N GLU A 178 -0.05 -4.22 -8.92
CA GLU A 178 1.34 -3.78 -9.12
C GLU A 178 2.15 -4.06 -7.84
N GLY A 179 2.23 -5.33 -7.47
CA GLY A 179 2.87 -5.80 -6.26
C GLY A 179 2.86 -7.32 -6.17
N CYS A 180 3.13 -7.85 -5.01
CA CYS A 180 3.12 -9.30 -4.77
C CYS A 180 2.97 -9.67 -3.30
N TYR A 181 2.58 -10.91 -3.04
CA TYR A 181 2.85 -11.59 -1.77
C TYR A 181 4.29 -12.06 -1.79
N TYR A 182 4.99 -11.91 -0.67
CA TYR A 182 6.41 -12.26 -0.58
C TYR A 182 6.78 -12.81 0.80
N LEU A 183 7.82 -13.63 0.83
CA LEU A 183 8.51 -13.96 2.06
C LEU A 183 9.59 -12.95 2.36
N LEU A 184 9.74 -12.63 3.64
CA LEU A 184 10.80 -11.84 4.19
C LEU A 184 11.55 -12.69 5.21
N PHE A 185 12.85 -12.96 4.96
CA PHE A 185 13.70 -13.65 5.90
C PHE A 185 14.27 -12.67 6.92
N ASP A 186 14.10 -13.00 8.19
CA ASP A 186 14.55 -12.14 9.28
C ASP A 186 16.04 -12.39 9.58
N SER A 187 16.89 -11.47 9.18
CA SER A 187 18.34 -11.57 9.42
C SER A 187 18.73 -11.57 10.90
N ARG A 188 17.79 -11.24 11.81
CA ARG A 188 17.99 -11.32 13.27
C ARG A 188 17.83 -12.74 13.80
N SER A 189 17.11 -13.61 13.07
CA SER A 189 16.98 -15.04 13.38
C SER A 189 18.18 -15.80 12.87
N PRO A 190 18.71 -16.79 13.63
CA PRO A 190 19.77 -17.67 13.15
C PRO A 190 19.39 -18.43 11.85
N LEU A 191 18.12 -18.86 11.70
CA LEU A 191 17.65 -19.53 10.51
C LEU A 191 17.43 -18.54 9.35
N GLY A 192 16.81 -17.40 9.60
CA GLY A 192 16.62 -16.35 8.59
C GLY A 192 17.93 -15.75 8.08
N ALA A 193 18.97 -15.69 8.93
CA ALA A 193 20.32 -15.26 8.53
C ALA A 193 21.08 -16.34 7.75
N ASN A 194 20.68 -17.61 7.81
CA ASN A 194 21.40 -18.73 7.19
C ASN A 194 21.07 -18.82 5.69
N ASP A 195 22.08 -18.63 4.86
CA ASP A 195 21.96 -18.62 3.41
C ASP A 195 21.47 -19.96 2.82
N ALA A 196 21.92 -21.10 3.39
CA ALA A 196 21.46 -22.42 2.93
C ALA A 196 19.97 -22.64 3.25
N VAL A 197 19.51 -22.16 4.41
CA VAL A 197 18.09 -22.20 4.81
C VAL A 197 17.25 -21.31 3.88
N ARG A 198 17.69 -20.07 3.63
CA ARG A 198 16.97 -19.15 2.72
C ARG A 198 16.85 -19.76 1.32
N ARG A 199 17.94 -20.28 0.75
CA ARG A 199 17.93 -20.93 -0.57
C ARG A 199 16.96 -22.09 -0.64
N TRP A 200 17.02 -23.00 0.35
CA TRP A 200 16.16 -24.16 0.37
C TRP A 200 14.68 -23.80 0.54
N LEU A 201 14.33 -22.90 1.48
CA LEU A 201 12.96 -22.45 1.67
C LEU A 201 12.44 -21.66 0.45
N SER A 202 13.27 -20.83 -0.18
CA SER A 202 12.92 -20.13 -1.41
C SER A 202 12.64 -21.07 -2.58
N TYR A 203 13.38 -22.17 -2.68
CA TYR A 203 13.13 -23.22 -3.67
C TYR A 203 11.86 -24.00 -3.34
N LEU A 204 11.66 -24.38 -2.07
CA LEU A 204 10.49 -25.14 -1.64
C LEU A 204 9.20 -24.34 -1.85
N PHE A 205 9.22 -23.06 -1.53
CA PHE A 205 8.08 -22.14 -1.63
C PHE A 205 8.02 -21.38 -2.96
N GLN A 206 8.73 -21.84 -3.99
CA GLN A 206 8.65 -21.18 -5.29
C GLN A 206 7.21 -21.12 -5.82
N PRO A 207 6.86 -20.11 -6.63
CA PRO A 207 5.49 -19.88 -7.09
C PRO A 207 4.78 -21.10 -7.65
N ALA A 208 5.48 -21.91 -8.44
CA ALA A 208 4.92 -23.12 -9.05
C ALA A 208 4.42 -24.15 -8.00
N ASN A 209 5.16 -24.33 -6.90
CA ASN A 209 4.76 -25.23 -5.83
C ASN A 209 3.54 -24.68 -5.06
N LEU A 210 3.53 -23.39 -4.75
CA LEU A 210 2.40 -22.76 -4.06
C LEU A 210 1.13 -22.84 -4.88
N LEU A 211 1.20 -22.50 -6.17
CA LEU A 211 0.03 -22.53 -7.07
C LEU A 211 -0.47 -23.96 -7.30
N TYR A 212 0.42 -24.95 -7.38
CA TYR A 212 0.01 -26.35 -7.50
C TYR A 212 -0.82 -26.81 -6.28
N HIS A 213 -0.48 -26.36 -5.07
CA HIS A 213 -1.16 -26.75 -3.83
C HIS A 213 -2.33 -25.81 -3.45
N ALA A 214 -2.49 -24.66 -4.11
CA ALA A 214 -3.54 -23.70 -3.78
C ALA A 214 -4.97 -24.17 -4.10
N GLY A 215 -5.13 -25.18 -4.94
CA GLY A 215 -6.42 -25.67 -5.39
C GLY A 215 -7.12 -24.78 -6.43
N GLU A 216 -8.22 -25.27 -6.98
CA GLU A 216 -8.94 -24.62 -8.08
C GLU A 216 -9.50 -23.22 -7.71
N HIS A 217 -9.88 -23.02 -6.45
CA HIS A 217 -10.46 -21.76 -5.99
C HIS A 217 -9.52 -20.55 -6.14
N TYR A 218 -8.20 -20.77 -6.07
CA TYR A 218 -7.20 -19.69 -6.18
C TYR A 218 -6.48 -19.67 -7.54
N GLN A 219 -6.62 -20.71 -8.37
CA GLN A 219 -5.88 -20.83 -9.64
C GLN A 219 -6.19 -19.71 -10.64
N GLY A 220 -7.40 -19.13 -10.62
CA GLY A 220 -7.80 -18.04 -11.51
C GLY A 220 -7.32 -16.66 -11.09
N ASN A 221 -6.92 -16.48 -9.82
CA ASN A 221 -6.66 -15.17 -9.22
C ASN A 221 -5.20 -14.95 -8.85
N TRP A 222 -4.43 -16.03 -8.70
CA TRP A 222 -3.03 -16.00 -8.34
C TRP A 222 -2.15 -16.32 -9.53
N PHE A 223 -1.12 -15.51 -9.71
CA PHE A 223 -0.12 -15.65 -10.76
C PHE A 223 1.27 -15.78 -10.15
N PRO A 224 2.19 -16.53 -10.77
CA PRO A 224 3.53 -16.70 -10.24
C PRO A 224 4.29 -15.37 -10.24
N ALA A 225 4.85 -14.99 -9.08
CA ALA A 225 5.69 -13.81 -8.95
C ALA A 225 7.18 -14.21 -8.96
N TYR A 226 7.89 -13.76 -9.97
CA TYR A 226 9.34 -13.91 -10.10
C TYR A 226 10.09 -12.58 -9.89
N GLY A 227 9.38 -11.54 -9.51
CA GLY A 227 9.85 -10.21 -9.18
C GLY A 227 8.83 -9.49 -8.30
N LEU A 228 9.19 -8.33 -7.76
CA LEU A 228 8.28 -7.51 -6.96
C LEU A 228 7.11 -6.93 -7.77
N LEU A 229 7.27 -6.81 -9.08
CA LEU A 229 6.26 -6.33 -10.01
C LEU A 229 5.95 -7.41 -11.07
N PRO A 230 4.71 -7.46 -11.60
CA PRO A 230 4.30 -8.49 -12.56
C PRO A 230 5.16 -8.57 -13.83
N ARG A 231 5.75 -7.46 -14.23
CA ARG A 231 6.59 -7.36 -15.45
C ARG A 231 8.06 -7.68 -15.21
N TRP A 232 8.46 -7.91 -13.96
CA TRP A 232 9.86 -8.13 -13.61
C TRP A 232 10.11 -9.61 -13.35
N HIS A 233 11.06 -10.17 -14.12
CA HIS A 233 11.50 -11.53 -13.93
C HIS A 233 12.93 -11.53 -13.41
N HIS A 234 13.13 -12.17 -12.27
CA HIS A 234 14.45 -12.44 -11.72
C HIS A 234 14.73 -13.95 -11.82
N ALA A 235 15.99 -14.33 -11.74
CA ALA A 235 16.40 -15.72 -11.89
C ALA A 235 15.62 -16.65 -10.96
N SER A 236 15.15 -17.76 -11.48
CA SER A 236 14.49 -18.81 -10.71
C SER A 236 15.43 -19.43 -9.67
N ASN A 237 14.86 -19.82 -8.54
CA ASN A 237 15.60 -20.57 -7.52
C ASN A 237 16.02 -21.95 -8.06
N HIS A 238 17.29 -22.29 -7.89
CA HIS A 238 17.79 -23.62 -8.28
C HIS A 238 17.49 -24.64 -7.19
N ALA A 239 17.28 -25.89 -7.62
CA ALA A 239 17.12 -27.02 -6.71
C ALA A 239 18.32 -27.12 -5.75
N CYS A 240 18.04 -27.28 -4.47
CA CYS A 240 19.04 -27.45 -3.43
C CYS A 240 18.52 -28.41 -2.37
N GLU A 241 19.45 -29.04 -1.64
CA GLU A 241 19.10 -30.00 -0.61
C GLU A 241 18.67 -29.31 0.68
N LYS A 242 17.81 -30.00 1.45
CA LYS A 242 17.42 -29.57 2.78
C LYS A 242 18.65 -29.42 3.69
N PRO A 243 18.84 -28.28 4.38
CA PRO A 243 19.90 -28.15 5.36
C PRO A 243 19.80 -29.21 6.47
N ALA A 244 20.92 -29.77 6.85
CA ALA A 244 20.98 -30.77 7.94
C ALA A 244 20.54 -30.13 9.27
N GLY A 245 19.78 -30.89 10.07
CA GLY A 245 19.32 -30.42 11.39
C GLY A 245 18.18 -29.37 11.36
N LEU A 246 17.62 -29.08 10.21
CA LEU A 246 16.44 -28.19 10.12
C LEU A 246 15.17 -28.96 10.50
N GLU A 247 14.64 -28.71 11.68
CA GLU A 247 13.49 -29.42 12.25
C GLU A 247 12.25 -28.52 12.39
N THR A 248 12.44 -27.24 12.68
CA THR A 248 11.35 -26.27 12.92
C THR A 248 11.68 -24.93 12.29
N VAL A 249 10.67 -24.27 11.72
CA VAL A 249 10.73 -22.92 11.18
C VAL A 249 9.53 -22.11 11.72
N THR A 250 9.74 -20.88 12.10
CA THR A 250 8.67 -19.96 12.55
C THR A 250 8.26 -19.06 11.40
N LEU A 251 6.96 -19.02 11.09
CA LEU A 251 6.34 -18.10 10.14
C LEU A 251 5.46 -17.12 10.89
N THR A 252 5.65 -15.82 10.64
CA THR A 252 4.84 -14.77 11.24
C THR A 252 4.16 -13.92 10.17
N TYR A 253 2.91 -13.52 10.40
CA TYR A 253 2.18 -12.63 9.51
C TYR A 253 1.09 -11.82 10.26
N TYR A 254 0.55 -10.81 9.58
CA TYR A 254 -0.59 -10.03 10.03
C TYR A 254 -1.88 -10.86 9.93
N ARG A 255 -2.63 -10.97 11.06
CA ARG A 255 -3.75 -11.92 11.23
C ARG A 255 -4.96 -11.68 10.33
N ASP A 256 -5.27 -10.41 9.99
CA ASP A 256 -6.51 -10.09 9.27
C ASP A 256 -6.41 -10.26 7.74
N HIS A 257 -5.29 -10.78 7.27
CA HIS A 257 -5.08 -11.10 5.87
C HIS A 257 -5.45 -12.57 5.60
N VAL A 258 -6.58 -12.80 4.93
CA VAL A 258 -7.12 -14.14 4.67
C VAL A 258 -6.14 -14.98 3.83
N GLU A 259 -5.54 -14.36 2.81
CA GLU A 259 -4.58 -15.01 1.92
C GLU A 259 -3.33 -15.48 2.65
N HIS A 260 -2.88 -14.75 3.68
CA HIS A 260 -1.73 -15.18 4.50
C HIS A 260 -2.00 -16.51 5.20
N ARG A 261 -3.23 -16.74 5.68
CA ARG A 261 -3.60 -18.03 6.31
C ARG A 261 -3.57 -19.18 5.29
N VAL A 262 -4.09 -18.92 4.08
CA VAL A 262 -4.10 -19.93 3.02
C VAL A 262 -2.67 -20.28 2.60
N ILE A 263 -1.85 -19.27 2.30
CA ILE A 263 -0.45 -19.46 1.92
C ILE A 263 0.34 -20.15 3.05
N GLY A 264 0.14 -19.71 4.30
CA GLY A 264 0.78 -20.32 5.48
C GLY A 264 0.37 -21.78 5.68
N GLY A 265 -0.89 -22.13 5.38
CA GLY A 265 -1.36 -23.51 5.37
C GLY A 265 -0.63 -24.38 4.33
N ILE A 266 -0.53 -23.89 3.09
CA ILE A 266 0.20 -24.57 2.01
C ILE A 266 1.69 -24.75 2.38
N MET A 267 2.33 -23.71 2.93
CA MET A 267 3.72 -23.78 3.38
C MET A 267 3.93 -24.83 4.48
N ARG A 268 2.98 -24.93 5.41
CA ARG A 268 3.02 -25.95 6.48
C ARG A 268 2.99 -27.36 5.89
N ASP A 269 2.12 -27.61 4.92
CA ASP A 269 1.97 -28.91 4.29
C ASP A 269 3.23 -29.29 3.46
N LEU A 270 3.79 -28.32 2.74
CA LEU A 270 5.05 -28.48 2.01
C LEU A 270 6.22 -28.81 2.96
N LEU A 271 6.36 -28.13 4.08
CA LEU A 271 7.40 -28.40 5.08
C LEU A 271 7.20 -29.76 5.77
N ALA A 272 5.97 -30.14 6.07
CA ALA A 272 5.64 -31.41 6.69
C ALA A 272 6.08 -32.62 5.82
N ALA A 273 5.97 -32.50 4.48
CA ALA A 273 6.46 -33.48 3.55
C ALA A 273 8.00 -33.71 3.64
N HIS A 274 8.73 -32.71 4.16
CA HIS A 274 10.17 -32.78 4.41
C HIS A 274 10.54 -32.97 5.89
N GLN A 275 9.56 -33.34 6.73
CA GLN A 275 9.74 -33.55 8.18
C GLN A 275 10.24 -32.28 8.89
N VAL A 276 9.76 -31.12 8.48
CA VAL A 276 10.00 -29.82 9.14
C VAL A 276 8.68 -29.28 9.66
N LYS A 277 8.65 -28.91 10.92
CA LYS A 277 7.50 -28.29 11.57
C LYS A 277 7.45 -26.80 11.20
N LEU A 278 6.28 -26.29 10.79
CA LEU A 278 6.03 -24.87 10.69
C LEU A 278 5.25 -24.38 11.90
N GLU A 279 5.82 -23.48 12.68
CA GLU A 279 5.14 -22.76 13.76
C GLU A 279 4.63 -21.42 13.23
N ILE A 280 3.29 -21.24 13.25
CA ILE A 280 2.65 -20.03 12.72
C ILE A 280 2.30 -19.10 13.88
N GLN A 281 2.71 -17.83 13.76
CA GLN A 281 2.38 -16.76 14.68
C GLN A 281 1.60 -15.67 13.94
N GLU A 282 0.38 -15.40 14.38
CA GLU A 282 -0.47 -14.31 13.88
C GLU A 282 -0.35 -13.09 14.78
N LEU A 283 -0.10 -11.92 14.21
CA LEU A 283 0.07 -10.67 14.95
C LEU A 283 -1.01 -9.65 14.56
N GLU A 284 -1.31 -8.75 15.51
CA GLU A 284 -2.03 -7.51 15.22
C GLU A 284 -1.18 -6.58 14.34
N TYR A 285 -1.84 -5.66 13.63
CA TYR A 285 -1.20 -4.76 12.67
C TYR A 285 -0.01 -4.00 13.26
N ASP A 286 -0.17 -3.37 14.43
CA ASP A 286 0.88 -2.57 15.04
C ASP A 286 2.12 -3.38 15.41
N ALA A 287 1.94 -4.59 15.94
CA ALA A 287 3.03 -5.48 16.32
C ALA A 287 3.77 -6.01 15.09
N TRP A 288 3.03 -6.37 14.02
CA TRP A 288 3.57 -6.76 12.73
C TRP A 288 4.35 -5.60 12.08
N HIS A 289 3.74 -4.41 11.97
CA HIS A 289 4.33 -3.25 11.31
C HIS A 289 5.64 -2.81 11.97
N ARG A 290 5.68 -2.77 13.31
CA ARG A 290 6.90 -2.42 14.05
C ARG A 290 8.01 -3.47 13.92
N GLY A 291 7.67 -4.75 13.68
CA GLY A 291 8.63 -5.81 13.50
C GLY A 291 9.55 -6.03 14.72
N GLU A 292 9.03 -5.83 15.94
CA GLU A 292 9.80 -6.00 17.17
C GLU A 292 10.04 -7.47 17.52
N VAL A 293 9.10 -8.32 17.15
CA VAL A 293 9.23 -9.78 17.28
C VAL A 293 10.27 -10.29 16.29
N VAL A 294 11.05 -11.28 16.69
CA VAL A 294 11.97 -12.00 15.79
C VAL A 294 11.30 -13.28 15.33
N SER A 295 11.27 -13.50 14.01
CA SER A 295 10.75 -14.72 13.37
C SER A 295 11.77 -15.22 12.37
N ASP A 296 11.69 -16.50 11.94
CA ASP A 296 12.61 -16.98 10.90
C ASP A 296 12.20 -16.40 9.54
N ILE A 297 10.90 -16.42 9.27
CA ILE A 297 10.31 -15.88 8.04
C ILE A 297 9.02 -15.10 8.37
N TRP A 298 8.78 -14.09 7.55
CA TRP A 298 7.55 -13.30 7.56
C TRP A 298 6.84 -13.45 6.22
N LEU A 299 5.52 -13.61 6.24
CA LEU A 299 4.70 -13.55 5.05
C LEU A 299 4.02 -12.19 4.99
N ASN A 300 4.22 -11.50 3.89
CA ASN A 300 3.76 -10.13 3.67
C ASN A 300 3.20 -9.96 2.26
N SER A 301 2.55 -8.83 2.04
CA SER A 301 2.15 -8.32 0.73
C SER A 301 2.57 -6.87 0.57
N VAL A 302 2.78 -6.44 -0.65
CA VAL A 302 3.04 -5.05 -1.00
C VAL A 302 2.45 -4.74 -2.36
N ASN A 303 1.79 -3.58 -2.46
CA ASN A 303 1.36 -3.00 -3.72
C ASN A 303 2.01 -1.63 -3.90
N PHE A 304 2.46 -1.35 -5.10
CA PHE A 304 3.12 -0.11 -5.45
C PHE A 304 2.20 0.80 -6.25
N THR A 305 2.38 2.10 -6.09
CA THR A 305 1.71 3.11 -6.91
C THR A 305 2.64 3.64 -7.99
N LEU A 306 2.10 4.37 -8.95
CA LEU A 306 2.92 5.09 -9.93
C LEU A 306 3.38 6.45 -9.36
N PRO A 307 4.55 6.95 -9.76
CA PRO A 307 5.56 6.24 -10.55
C PRO A 307 6.33 5.21 -9.73
N ILE A 308 6.68 4.10 -10.34
CA ILE A 308 7.41 3.00 -9.66
C ILE A 308 8.77 3.46 -9.10
N GLU A 309 9.42 4.41 -9.76
CA GLU A 309 10.68 5.02 -9.30
C GLU A 309 10.55 5.67 -7.92
N PHE A 310 9.34 6.14 -7.58
CA PHE A 310 9.01 6.66 -6.28
C PHE A 310 8.62 5.54 -5.31
N SER A 311 7.56 4.80 -5.64
CA SER A 311 6.86 3.95 -4.68
C SER A 311 7.63 2.70 -4.28
N LEU A 312 8.43 2.12 -5.19
CA LEU A 312 9.16 0.88 -4.91
C LEU A 312 10.09 1.03 -3.71
N PHE A 313 10.90 2.10 -3.69
CA PHE A 313 11.78 2.35 -2.55
C PHE A 313 10.99 2.88 -1.34
N ALA A 314 10.13 3.87 -1.55
CA ALA A 314 9.41 4.55 -0.49
C ALA A 314 8.61 3.57 0.38
N TYR A 315 7.85 2.67 -0.23
CA TYR A 315 6.97 1.76 0.50
C TYR A 315 7.73 0.67 1.27
N LEU A 316 8.83 0.18 0.72
CA LEU A 316 9.68 -0.77 1.45
C LEU A 316 10.49 -0.09 2.57
N TYR A 317 10.92 1.15 2.33
CA TYR A 317 11.68 1.93 3.32
C TYR A 317 10.80 2.39 4.50
N GLU A 318 9.51 2.62 4.30
CA GLU A 318 8.62 3.12 5.37
C GLU A 318 8.21 2.03 6.37
N VAL A 319 8.40 0.75 6.04
CA VAL A 319 8.03 -0.37 6.91
C VAL A 319 9.19 -0.77 7.82
N PRO A 320 9.13 -0.50 9.15
CA PRO A 320 10.21 -0.82 10.08
C PRO A 320 10.59 -2.30 10.11
N LEU A 321 9.62 -3.20 9.95
CA LEU A 321 9.85 -4.63 9.83
C LEU A 321 10.85 -4.96 8.71
N ILE A 322 10.65 -4.41 7.51
CA ILE A 322 11.50 -4.66 6.36
C ILE A 322 12.93 -4.15 6.60
N GLN A 323 13.04 -2.93 7.15
CA GLN A 323 14.34 -2.35 7.48
C GLN A 323 15.13 -3.20 8.49
N ARG A 324 14.44 -3.81 9.47
CA ARG A 324 15.06 -4.66 10.48
C ARG A 324 15.51 -6.02 9.93
N CYS A 325 14.74 -6.58 9.00
CA CYS A 325 14.99 -7.91 8.46
C CYS A 325 16.06 -7.94 7.37
N ILE A 326 16.18 -6.89 6.56
CA ILE A 326 17.11 -6.85 5.43
C ILE A 326 18.36 -6.04 5.77
N PRO A 327 19.55 -6.66 5.81
CA PRO A 327 20.79 -6.02 6.26
C PRO A 327 21.46 -5.24 5.11
N ILE A 328 20.84 -4.16 4.64
CA ILE A 328 21.40 -3.21 3.66
C ILE A 328 21.54 -1.82 4.27
N ASP A 329 22.31 -0.96 3.61
CA ASP A 329 22.42 0.45 4.00
C ASP A 329 21.23 1.25 3.44
N TRP A 330 20.11 1.20 4.18
CA TRP A 330 18.88 1.89 3.83
C TRP A 330 19.06 3.41 3.72
N GLN A 331 19.93 4.02 4.53
CA GLN A 331 20.18 5.46 4.52
C GLN A 331 20.94 5.89 3.25
N ALA A 332 21.96 5.13 2.86
CA ALA A 332 22.69 5.40 1.63
C ALA A 332 21.78 5.24 0.39
N ASP A 333 20.90 4.22 0.39
CA ASP A 333 19.93 4.02 -0.68
C ASP A 333 18.88 5.14 -0.70
N ALA A 334 18.42 5.63 0.47
CA ALA A 334 17.50 6.76 0.57
C ALA A 334 18.10 8.05 0.01
N CYS A 335 19.38 8.33 0.29
CA CYS A 335 20.07 9.50 -0.28
C CYS A 335 20.12 9.44 -1.81
N ARG A 336 20.49 8.29 -2.39
CA ARG A 336 20.53 8.09 -3.84
C ARG A 336 19.14 8.20 -4.48
N TRP A 337 18.13 7.63 -3.83
CA TRP A 337 16.75 7.71 -4.31
C TRP A 337 16.25 9.15 -4.33
N ARG A 338 16.47 9.93 -3.26
CA ARG A 338 16.10 11.36 -3.20
C ARG A 338 16.83 12.20 -4.23
N ALA A 339 18.10 11.89 -4.50
CA ALA A 339 18.89 12.57 -5.53
C ALA A 339 18.48 12.22 -6.96
N GLY A 340 17.65 11.19 -7.17
CA GLY A 340 17.28 10.68 -8.49
C GLY A 340 18.36 9.79 -9.13
N GLU A 341 19.33 9.35 -8.35
CA GLU A 341 20.41 8.44 -8.73
C GLU A 341 20.03 6.98 -8.43
N PHE A 342 18.77 6.62 -8.71
CA PHE A 342 18.19 5.36 -8.30
C PHE A 342 17.48 4.70 -9.50
N ASN A 343 17.92 3.50 -9.86
CA ASN A 343 17.24 2.67 -10.84
C ASN A 343 16.44 1.57 -10.11
N PRO A 344 15.10 1.59 -10.14
CA PRO A 344 14.28 0.67 -9.36
C PRO A 344 14.47 -0.80 -9.76
N ALA A 345 14.63 -1.10 -11.04
CA ALA A 345 14.84 -2.47 -11.51
C ALA A 345 16.17 -3.05 -11.01
N THR A 346 17.26 -2.30 -11.16
CA THR A 346 18.59 -2.71 -10.67
C THR A 346 18.62 -2.86 -9.14
N TRP A 347 17.96 -1.94 -8.42
CA TRP A 347 17.87 -2.01 -6.97
C TRP A 347 17.05 -3.22 -6.51
N SER A 348 15.92 -3.49 -7.15
CA SER A 348 15.10 -4.67 -6.90
C SER A 348 15.89 -5.96 -7.14
N GLN A 349 16.64 -6.06 -8.23
CA GLN A 349 17.51 -7.22 -8.50
C GLN A 349 18.52 -7.45 -7.38
N ARG A 350 19.18 -6.38 -6.91
CA ARG A 350 20.14 -6.45 -5.80
C ARG A 350 19.45 -6.91 -4.51
N LEU A 351 18.26 -6.40 -4.22
CA LEU A 351 17.49 -6.76 -3.04
C LEU A 351 17.10 -8.24 -3.05
N LEU A 352 16.66 -8.75 -4.22
CA LEU A 352 16.24 -10.15 -4.38
C LEU A 352 17.43 -11.11 -4.45
N ALA A 353 18.60 -10.67 -4.94
CA ALA A 353 19.80 -11.51 -5.03
C ALA A 353 20.27 -12.07 -3.69
N GLY A 354 20.05 -11.32 -2.60
CA GLY A 354 20.34 -11.76 -1.22
C GLY A 354 19.34 -12.78 -0.66
N GLN A 355 18.24 -13.02 -1.35
CA GLN A 355 17.13 -13.88 -0.91
C GLN A 355 16.59 -13.55 0.49
N HIS A 356 16.73 -12.29 0.92
CA HIS A 356 16.06 -11.83 2.13
C HIS A 356 14.59 -11.52 1.89
N ILE A 357 14.23 -11.17 0.67
CA ILE A 357 12.85 -11.01 0.18
C ILE A 357 12.66 -11.93 -1.03
N VAL A 358 11.56 -12.68 -1.05
CA VAL A 358 11.27 -13.68 -2.09
C VAL A 358 9.82 -13.50 -2.55
N PRO A 359 9.58 -12.99 -3.78
CA PRO A 359 8.25 -12.92 -4.36
C PRO A 359 7.63 -14.30 -4.50
N LEU A 360 6.34 -14.41 -4.25
CA LEU A 360 5.56 -15.65 -4.27
C LEU A 360 4.50 -15.65 -5.35
N ILE A 361 3.55 -14.74 -5.23
CA ILE A 361 2.38 -14.64 -6.12
C ILE A 361 1.99 -13.18 -6.33
N HIS A 362 1.48 -12.89 -7.52
CA HIS A 362 0.71 -11.70 -7.83
C HIS A 362 -0.77 -12.03 -7.72
N HIS A 363 -1.58 -11.05 -7.37
CA HIS A 363 -3.01 -11.21 -7.20
C HIS A 363 -3.78 -10.39 -8.24
N TRP A 364 -4.87 -10.98 -8.77
CA TRP A 364 -5.78 -10.31 -9.68
C TRP A 364 -6.96 -9.74 -8.90
N LEU A 365 -7.12 -8.42 -8.96
CA LEU A 365 -8.26 -7.73 -8.38
C LEU A 365 -9.38 -7.58 -9.41
N MET A 366 -10.62 -7.75 -8.99
CA MET A 366 -11.78 -7.57 -9.82
C MET A 366 -12.86 -6.81 -9.07
N ILE A 367 -13.46 -5.83 -9.76
CA ILE A 367 -14.68 -5.17 -9.35
C ILE A 367 -15.83 -5.71 -10.19
N GLN A 368 -16.87 -6.19 -9.54
CA GLN A 368 -18.13 -6.51 -10.17
C GLN A 368 -19.17 -5.46 -9.83
N GLY A 369 -20.00 -5.09 -10.77
CA GLY A 369 -21.06 -4.11 -10.55
C GLY A 369 -22.16 -4.20 -11.56
N GLN A 370 -23.17 -3.34 -11.43
CA GLN A 370 -24.27 -3.23 -12.37
C GLN A 370 -23.80 -2.71 -13.72
N ARG A 371 -24.36 -3.21 -14.81
CA ARG A 371 -24.04 -2.75 -16.18
C ARG A 371 -24.29 -1.25 -16.40
N SER A 372 -25.20 -0.63 -15.64
CA SER A 372 -25.47 0.81 -15.69
C SER A 372 -24.40 1.66 -15.02
N MET A 373 -23.56 1.09 -14.13
CA MET A 373 -22.50 1.82 -13.45
C MET A 373 -21.33 2.08 -14.40
N ARG A 374 -20.85 3.31 -14.41
CA ARG A 374 -19.76 3.80 -15.27
C ARG A 374 -18.78 4.60 -14.43
N GLY A 375 -17.56 4.80 -14.94
CA GLY A 375 -16.55 5.64 -14.32
C GLY A 375 -15.98 5.12 -13.00
N VAL A 376 -16.29 3.87 -12.65
CA VAL A 376 -15.67 3.20 -11.49
C VAL A 376 -14.22 2.94 -11.84
N ARG A 377 -13.33 3.38 -10.96
CA ARG A 377 -11.90 3.21 -11.10
C ARG A 377 -11.32 2.60 -9.84
N MET A 378 -10.38 1.72 -10.02
CA MET A 378 -9.61 1.11 -8.96
C MET A 378 -8.14 1.46 -9.16
N ASN A 379 -7.48 1.99 -8.14
CA ASN A 379 -6.05 2.29 -8.20
C ASN A 379 -5.19 1.03 -8.05
N THR A 380 -3.87 1.19 -8.13
CA THR A 380 -2.91 0.08 -8.00
C THR A 380 -2.91 -0.57 -6.61
N LEU A 381 -3.47 0.11 -5.61
CA LEU A 381 -3.63 -0.40 -4.24
C LEU A 381 -4.96 -1.14 -4.02
N GLY A 382 -5.81 -1.24 -5.05
CA GLY A 382 -7.13 -1.83 -4.93
C GLY A 382 -8.19 -0.89 -4.32
N TRP A 383 -7.93 0.40 -4.21
CA TRP A 383 -8.88 1.38 -3.68
C TRP A 383 -9.76 1.97 -4.77
N PHE A 384 -10.99 2.31 -4.41
CA PHE A 384 -11.99 2.82 -5.34
C PHE A 384 -12.04 4.34 -5.37
N ASP A 385 -12.11 4.91 -6.57
CA ASP A 385 -12.50 6.29 -6.79
C ASP A 385 -14.02 6.38 -7.03
N PHE A 386 -14.77 6.70 -5.97
CA PHE A 386 -16.21 6.93 -6.08
C PHE A 386 -16.56 8.27 -6.71
N LYS A 387 -15.63 9.23 -6.78
CA LYS A 387 -15.90 10.56 -7.32
C LYS A 387 -16.19 10.53 -8.81
N SER A 388 -15.53 9.65 -9.56
CA SER A 388 -15.71 9.50 -11.00
C SER A 388 -16.86 8.59 -11.37
N ALA A 389 -17.44 7.85 -10.41
CA ALA A 389 -18.51 6.91 -10.66
C ALA A 389 -19.88 7.60 -10.94
N TRP A 390 -20.67 7.01 -11.85
CA TRP A 390 -22.02 7.48 -12.20
C TRP A 390 -22.86 6.35 -12.78
N PHE A 391 -24.18 6.53 -12.81
CA PHE A 391 -25.10 5.59 -13.41
C PHE A 391 -25.56 6.07 -14.77
N ALA A 392 -25.38 5.24 -15.80
CA ALA A 392 -25.95 5.50 -17.11
C ALA A 392 -27.49 5.37 -17.05
N PRO A 393 -28.25 6.25 -17.75
CA PRO A 393 -29.68 6.07 -17.87
C PRO A 393 -29.99 4.72 -18.51
N PRO A 394 -31.15 4.12 -18.18
CA PRO A 394 -31.58 2.88 -18.84
C PRO A 394 -31.60 3.06 -20.36
N GLU A 395 -31.12 2.06 -21.08
CA GLU A 395 -31.22 2.03 -22.52
C GLU A 395 -32.70 2.03 -22.92
N PRO A 396 -33.10 2.84 -23.93
CA PRO A 396 -34.51 2.97 -24.33
C PRO A 396 -35.10 1.69 -24.89
#